data_02dae6fc77907a9dc3add8a71eb0644e
#
_entry.id   02dae6fc77907a9dc3add8a71eb0644e
#
_cell.length_a   1.000
_cell.length_b   1.000
_cell.length_c   1.000
_cell.angle_alpha   90.00
_cell.angle_beta   90.00
_cell.angle_gamma   90.00
#
_symmetry.space_group_name_H-M   'P 1'
#
loop_
_entity.id
_entity.type
_entity.pdbx_description
1 polymer ?
#
loop_
_entity_poly.entity_id
_entity_poly.type
_entity_poly.pdbx_seq_one_letter_code
_entity_poly.pdbx_strand_id
1 'polypeptide(L)'
;MIGWVFRRDFLKLAAIAGAKTLVGPSLSLSAGEAASPQAPGEGLTAYQEGPQIWVRWNNEILTSYRAHTTQKYPYFFPLTGPLSGLSLTTESSLPWPHHRSMLFACDRVNRGNYWQGPVSLGQIVSQGPQLGQITPASVEILDECRWAPPNGDVVLSDRRRFVVRLLSPTIRCIDADITWKAETNITIEPTNHSLFAVRAAPDVTPLGGGHLINAEGLSGEKETFGKTSRWCCYWGTRARTDIVEGIALFDHPQNPWAPTPWFTRDYGFISPTPFNFIKQPWSMPGGTTLQLRYRVVLFGGSPEQAQLAALYEEWAKTS
;
A
#
# COMPACT_ATOMS: atom_id res chain seq x y z
N MET A 1 -24.29 -23.13 -45.18
CA MET A 1 -23.23 -23.79 -45.98
C MET A 1 -22.39 -22.68 -46.59
N ILE A 2 -21.28 -22.28 -46.02
CA ILE A 2 -20.19 -21.61 -46.74
C ILE A 2 -18.92 -21.99 -45.96
N GLY A 3 -18.05 -22.70 -46.69
CA GLY A 3 -16.86 -23.32 -46.14
C GLY A 3 -15.67 -22.35 -46.03
N TRP A 4 -14.83 -22.61 -45.06
CA TRP A 4 -13.51 -21.99 -44.89
C TRP A 4 -12.47 -22.78 -45.66
N VAL A 5 -11.73 -22.11 -46.55
CA VAL A 5 -10.57 -22.64 -47.26
C VAL A 5 -9.31 -22.10 -46.65
N PHE A 6 -8.49 -23.03 -46.13
CA PHE A 6 -7.09 -22.77 -45.75
C PHE A 6 -6.24 -22.65 -47.03
N ARG A 7 -5.33 -21.69 -47.08
CA ARG A 7 -4.16 -21.76 -47.98
C ARG A 7 -2.87 -21.46 -47.19
N ARG A 8 -2.05 -22.49 -47.14
CA ARG A 8 -0.61 -22.46 -46.94
C ARG A 8 0.07 -22.15 -48.27
N ASP A 9 1.36 -21.75 -48.13
CA ASP A 9 2.45 -21.70 -49.08
C ASP A 9 2.80 -20.31 -49.62
N PHE A 10 4.05 -19.93 -49.34
CA PHE A 10 5.04 -19.46 -50.30
C PHE A 10 6.36 -19.18 -49.56
N LEU A 11 7.30 -20.06 -49.63
CA LEU A 11 8.38 -20.24 -50.62
C LEU A 11 9.58 -19.30 -50.46
N LYS A 12 10.65 -20.01 -50.27
CA LYS A 12 12.09 -19.70 -50.38
C LYS A 12 12.46 -18.81 -51.56
N LEU A 13 13.38 -17.90 -51.35
CA LEU A 13 14.36 -17.54 -52.35
C LEU A 13 15.73 -17.24 -51.67
N ALA A 14 16.73 -17.99 -52.10
CA ALA A 14 18.15 -17.75 -51.83
C ALA A 14 18.69 -16.84 -52.93
N ALA A 15 19.59 -15.94 -52.60
CA ALA A 15 20.54 -15.39 -53.57
C ALA A 15 21.81 -14.92 -52.86
N ILE A 16 22.87 -15.30 -53.45
CA ILE A 16 24.30 -15.26 -53.13
C ILE A 16 24.89 -13.87 -53.52
N ALA A 17 25.93 -13.51 -52.80
CA ALA A 17 27.18 -12.88 -53.27
C ALA A 17 27.53 -11.51 -52.69
N GLY A 18 28.77 -11.44 -52.25
CA GLY A 18 29.59 -10.23 -52.30
C GLY A 18 30.25 -9.81 -51.01
N ALA A 19 31.30 -10.46 -50.60
CA ALA A 19 32.24 -9.99 -49.59
C ALA A 19 32.97 -8.71 -50.01
N LYS A 20 32.96 -7.67 -49.20
CA LYS A 20 34.02 -6.67 -49.11
C LYS A 20 34.27 -6.35 -47.65
N THR A 21 35.39 -6.78 -47.17
CA THR A 21 35.97 -6.46 -45.86
C THR A 21 36.40 -5.01 -45.85
N LEU A 22 35.77 -4.24 -44.96
CA LEU A 22 36.30 -2.96 -44.47
C LEU A 22 36.56 -3.10 -42.97
N VAL A 23 37.84 -3.09 -42.63
CA VAL A 23 38.33 -3.04 -41.26
C VAL A 23 38.16 -1.61 -40.76
N GLY A 24 37.24 -1.40 -39.82
CA GLY A 24 37.11 -0.17 -39.05
C GLY A 24 37.36 -0.47 -37.58
N PRO A 25 37.80 0.48 -36.76
CA PRO A 25 38.25 0.25 -35.40
C PRO A 25 37.09 -0.23 -34.51
N SER A 26 37.29 -1.34 -33.81
CA SER A 26 36.39 -1.91 -32.83
C SER A 26 36.24 -0.98 -31.61
N LEU A 27 35.10 -0.29 -31.52
CA LEU A 27 34.64 0.24 -30.27
C LEU A 27 34.06 -0.92 -29.44
N SER A 28 34.78 -1.31 -28.39
CA SER A 28 34.28 -2.23 -27.37
C SER A 28 33.19 -1.53 -26.57
N LEU A 29 31.97 -1.69 -26.97
CA LEU A 29 30.82 -1.47 -26.08
C LEU A 29 30.85 -2.59 -25.03
N SER A 30 31.14 -2.23 -23.78
CA SER A 30 30.92 -3.09 -22.64
C SER A 30 29.42 -3.40 -22.62
N ALA A 31 29.05 -4.62 -22.97
CA ALA A 31 27.73 -5.14 -22.76
C ALA A 31 27.47 -5.11 -21.24
N GLY A 32 26.65 -4.18 -20.80
CA GLY A 32 26.06 -4.26 -19.47
C GLY A 32 25.43 -5.65 -19.36
N GLU A 33 25.80 -6.36 -18.33
CA GLU A 33 25.31 -7.68 -18.00
C GLU A 33 23.76 -7.59 -17.94
N ALA A 34 23.09 -8.03 -19.00
CA ALA A 34 21.65 -8.17 -18.99
C ALA A 34 21.34 -9.24 -17.93
N ALA A 35 20.66 -8.81 -16.87
CA ALA A 35 20.20 -9.73 -15.84
C ALA A 35 19.50 -10.90 -16.51
N SER A 36 19.98 -12.10 -16.25
CA SER A 36 19.38 -13.34 -16.76
C SER A 36 17.90 -13.35 -16.42
N PRO A 37 17.00 -13.74 -17.33
CA PRO A 37 15.60 -13.86 -17.00
C PRO A 37 15.46 -14.86 -15.85
N GLN A 38 15.03 -14.39 -14.69
CA GLN A 38 14.70 -15.25 -13.56
C GLN A 38 13.68 -16.29 -14.01
N ALA A 39 13.88 -17.53 -13.58
CA ALA A 39 12.92 -18.60 -13.80
C ALA A 39 11.56 -18.15 -13.26
N PRO A 40 10.45 -18.35 -14.01
CA PRO A 40 9.16 -17.89 -13.55
C PRO A 40 8.77 -18.67 -12.29
N GLY A 41 8.69 -18.00 -11.13
CA GLY A 41 7.87 -18.48 -10.09
C GLY A 41 8.37 -18.58 -8.66
N GLU A 42 9.62 -18.29 -8.32
CA GLU A 42 10.03 -18.32 -6.91
C GLU A 42 10.30 -16.91 -6.36
N GLY A 43 9.52 -16.52 -5.31
CA GLY A 43 9.70 -15.25 -4.62
C GLY A 43 8.84 -14.10 -5.12
N LEU A 44 9.18 -12.90 -4.68
CA LEU A 44 8.51 -11.68 -5.09
C LEU A 44 8.99 -11.21 -6.45
N THR A 45 8.04 -10.80 -7.28
CA THR A 45 8.27 -10.11 -8.56
C THR A 45 7.39 -8.87 -8.62
N ALA A 46 7.81 -7.87 -9.41
CA ALA A 46 7.02 -6.68 -9.62
C ALA A 46 7.11 -6.22 -11.08
N TYR A 47 6.05 -5.55 -11.53
CA TYR A 47 6.03 -4.85 -12.82
C TYR A 47 5.22 -3.56 -12.68
N GLN A 48 5.53 -2.62 -13.54
CA GLN A 48 4.86 -1.32 -13.57
C GLN A 48 4.18 -1.11 -14.91
N GLU A 49 2.95 -0.62 -14.86
CA GLU A 49 2.21 -0.16 -16.03
C GLU A 49 1.65 1.24 -15.75
N GLY A 50 2.27 2.25 -16.35
CA GLY A 50 1.94 3.64 -16.07
C GLY A 50 2.03 3.97 -14.57
N PRO A 51 0.98 4.56 -13.98
CA PRO A 51 0.97 4.95 -12.57
C PRO A 51 0.58 3.80 -11.62
N GLN A 52 0.63 2.57 -12.08
CA GLN A 52 0.30 1.40 -11.27
C GLN A 52 1.46 0.43 -11.20
N ILE A 53 1.78 -0.04 -9.97
CA ILE A 53 2.81 -1.04 -9.72
C ILE A 53 2.14 -2.27 -9.10
N TRP A 54 2.37 -3.43 -9.73
CA TRP A 54 1.90 -4.73 -9.27
C TRP A 54 3.03 -5.47 -8.56
N VAL A 55 2.72 -6.10 -7.43
CA VAL A 55 3.62 -7.02 -6.74
C VAL A 55 2.98 -8.39 -6.72
N ARG A 56 3.73 -9.40 -7.13
CA ARG A 56 3.33 -10.81 -7.17
C ARG A 56 4.22 -11.65 -6.28
N TRP A 57 3.66 -12.70 -5.76
CA TRP A 57 4.38 -13.80 -5.11
C TRP A 57 4.00 -15.10 -5.78
N ASN A 58 5.02 -15.87 -6.23
CA ASN A 58 4.80 -17.11 -6.99
C ASN A 58 3.81 -16.94 -8.14
N ASN A 59 3.95 -15.83 -8.85
CA ASN A 59 3.11 -15.41 -9.99
C ASN A 59 1.64 -15.07 -9.65
N GLU A 60 1.23 -15.10 -8.39
CA GLU A 60 -0.08 -14.62 -7.93
C GLU A 60 0.00 -13.20 -7.43
N ILE A 61 -1.06 -12.40 -7.66
CA ILE A 61 -1.09 -11.01 -7.21
C ILE A 61 -1.12 -10.96 -5.69
N LEU A 62 -0.12 -10.30 -5.10
CA LEU A 62 -0.10 -9.98 -3.68
C LEU A 62 -0.78 -8.63 -3.43
N THR A 63 -0.38 -7.61 -4.19
CA THR A 63 -0.93 -6.26 -4.09
C THR A 63 -0.67 -5.45 -5.35
N SER A 64 -1.32 -4.28 -5.47
CA SER A 64 -0.89 -3.24 -6.38
C SER A 64 -0.97 -1.85 -5.75
N TYR A 65 0.02 -1.02 -6.01
CA TYR A 65 0.00 0.40 -5.71
C TYR A 65 -0.63 1.14 -6.88
N ARG A 66 -1.69 1.90 -6.62
CA ARG A 66 -2.52 2.59 -7.62
C ARG A 66 -2.42 4.09 -7.42
N ALA A 67 -1.80 4.78 -8.37
CA ALA A 67 -1.48 6.21 -8.28
C ALA A 67 -2.02 7.02 -9.47
N HIS A 68 -3.14 6.61 -10.06
CA HIS A 68 -3.77 7.34 -11.16
C HIS A 68 -4.21 8.74 -10.75
N THR A 69 -3.94 9.71 -11.59
CA THR A 69 -4.29 11.13 -11.36
C THR A 69 -5.79 11.42 -11.32
N THR A 70 -6.63 10.49 -11.75
CA THR A 70 -8.10 10.57 -11.65
C THR A 70 -8.63 10.17 -10.28
N GLN A 71 -7.79 9.61 -9.41
CA GLN A 71 -8.16 9.16 -8.08
C GLN A 71 -7.96 10.26 -7.05
N LYS A 72 -8.68 10.17 -5.93
CA LYS A 72 -8.58 11.13 -4.83
C LYS A 72 -7.19 11.15 -4.20
N TYR A 73 -6.56 9.98 -4.09
CA TYR A 73 -5.23 9.74 -3.53
C TYR A 73 -4.68 8.39 -3.99
N PRO A 74 -3.36 8.18 -3.97
CA PRO A 74 -2.77 6.85 -4.17
C PRO A 74 -3.09 5.89 -3.02
N TYR A 75 -3.31 4.60 -3.33
CA TYR A 75 -3.63 3.56 -2.35
C TYR A 75 -3.18 2.18 -2.84
N PHE A 76 -3.16 1.20 -1.93
CA PHE A 76 -2.90 -0.20 -2.26
C PHE A 76 -4.21 -1.00 -2.33
N PHE A 77 -4.35 -1.85 -3.34
CA PHE A 77 -5.40 -2.86 -3.44
C PHE A 77 -5.10 -3.86 -4.58
N PRO A 78 -5.39 -5.18 -4.40
CA PRO A 78 -5.79 -5.84 -3.16
C PRO A 78 -4.64 -5.94 -2.15
N LEU A 79 -4.91 -6.40 -0.94
CA LEU A 79 -3.93 -6.96 0.00
C LEU A 79 -4.32 -8.41 0.23
N THR A 80 -3.65 -9.36 -0.43
CA THR A 80 -4.07 -10.76 -0.42
C THR A 80 -3.55 -11.52 0.79
N GLY A 81 -4.42 -12.30 1.40
CA GLY A 81 -4.08 -13.18 2.49
C GLY A 81 -3.04 -14.24 2.09
N PRO A 82 -2.12 -14.59 3.00
CA PRO A 82 -1.01 -15.49 2.68
C PRO A 82 -1.42 -16.93 2.40
N LEU A 83 -2.57 -17.38 2.92
CA LEU A 83 -3.04 -18.75 2.80
C LEU A 83 -4.16 -18.91 1.77
N SER A 84 -5.12 -17.98 1.76
CA SER A 84 -6.30 -18.06 0.90
C SER A 84 -6.12 -17.42 -0.49
N GLY A 85 -5.17 -16.48 -0.61
CA GLY A 85 -5.07 -15.64 -1.81
C GLY A 85 -6.22 -14.64 -1.96
N LEU A 86 -7.24 -14.68 -1.09
CA LEU A 86 -8.35 -13.72 -1.09
C LEU A 86 -7.90 -12.37 -0.51
N SER A 87 -8.44 -11.26 -1.02
CA SER A 87 -8.11 -9.96 -0.45
C SER A 87 -8.59 -9.84 1.01
N LEU A 88 -7.70 -9.43 1.91
CA LEU A 88 -7.99 -9.07 3.31
C LEU A 88 -8.54 -7.64 3.43
N THR A 89 -8.64 -6.92 2.32
CA THR A 89 -9.15 -5.55 2.28
C THR A 89 -10.22 -5.37 1.21
N THR A 90 -10.96 -4.26 1.28
CA THR A 90 -11.93 -3.85 0.27
C THR A 90 -11.54 -2.52 -0.35
N GLU A 91 -11.95 -2.29 -1.62
CA GLU A 91 -11.58 -1.07 -2.34
C GLU A 91 -12.58 0.08 -2.17
N SER A 92 -13.87 -0.21 -2.21
CA SER A 92 -14.90 0.83 -2.21
C SER A 92 -16.20 0.29 -1.63
N SER A 93 -16.14 -0.29 -0.42
CA SER A 93 -17.31 -0.88 0.21
C SER A 93 -18.31 0.17 0.70
N LEU A 94 -19.58 -0.05 0.41
CA LEU A 94 -20.66 0.74 0.97
C LEU A 94 -20.77 0.50 2.50
N PRO A 95 -21.23 1.49 3.28
CA PRO A 95 -21.66 2.82 2.85
C PRO A 95 -20.53 3.86 2.74
N TRP A 96 -19.27 3.45 2.91
CA TRP A 96 -18.09 4.33 2.94
C TRP A 96 -17.12 4.06 1.78
N PRO A 97 -17.45 4.42 0.53
CA PRO A 97 -16.63 4.08 -0.64
C PRO A 97 -15.28 4.81 -0.69
N HIS A 98 -15.08 5.81 0.17
CA HIS A 98 -13.83 6.52 0.35
C HIS A 98 -12.84 5.80 1.30
N HIS A 99 -13.25 4.71 1.96
CA HIS A 99 -12.34 3.88 2.75
C HIS A 99 -11.71 2.82 1.83
N ARG A 100 -10.63 3.19 1.15
CA ARG A 100 -9.99 2.32 0.14
C ARG A 100 -8.84 1.53 0.72
N SER A 101 -9.05 0.25 0.99
CA SER A 101 -8.01 -0.74 1.31
C SER A 101 -6.94 -0.22 2.28
N MET A 102 -5.73 0.11 1.79
CA MET A 102 -4.65 0.73 2.57
C MET A 102 -4.28 2.07 1.94
N LEU A 103 -4.35 3.14 2.71
CA LEU A 103 -4.16 4.50 2.21
C LEU A 103 -3.45 5.41 3.23
N PHE A 104 -2.88 6.52 2.72
CA PHE A 104 -2.40 7.64 3.51
C PHE A 104 -2.99 8.94 2.96
N ALA A 105 -3.82 9.61 3.76
CA ALA A 105 -4.53 10.83 3.40
C ALA A 105 -4.98 11.59 4.66
N CYS A 106 -5.54 12.80 4.48
CA CYS A 106 -6.17 13.57 5.56
C CYS A 106 -7.25 14.47 4.98
N ASP A 107 -8.34 14.71 5.71
CA ASP A 107 -9.26 15.78 5.40
C ASP A 107 -8.99 17.03 6.28
N ARG A 108 -9.74 18.12 6.05
CA ARG A 108 -9.70 19.38 6.81
C ARG A 108 -8.30 20.00 6.93
N VAL A 109 -7.43 19.77 5.92
CA VAL A 109 -6.10 20.40 5.83
C VAL A 109 -6.25 21.74 5.13
N ASN A 110 -6.01 22.86 5.82
CA ASN A 110 -6.20 24.22 5.29
C ASN A 110 -7.55 24.38 4.58
N ARG A 111 -8.64 23.85 5.17
CA ARG A 111 -10.00 23.79 4.62
C ARG A 111 -10.17 22.86 3.38
N GLY A 112 -9.11 22.25 2.90
CA GLY A 112 -9.15 21.23 1.85
C GLY A 112 -9.55 19.86 2.38
N ASN A 113 -10.07 19.03 1.50
CA ASN A 113 -10.38 17.63 1.81
C ASN A 113 -9.61 16.72 0.87
N TYR A 114 -8.64 15.99 1.39
CA TYR A 114 -7.79 15.08 0.62
C TYR A 114 -8.12 13.62 0.86
N TRP A 115 -9.21 13.34 1.60
CA TRP A 115 -9.64 11.99 1.95
C TRP A 115 -10.90 11.56 1.20
N GLN A 116 -11.97 12.34 1.28
CA GLN A 116 -13.29 11.99 0.74
C GLN A 116 -13.86 13.09 -0.16
N GLY A 117 -14.99 12.79 -0.80
CA GLY A 117 -15.64 13.71 -1.71
C GLY A 117 -14.92 13.87 -3.06
N PRO A 118 -15.38 14.77 -3.91
CA PRO A 118 -14.82 14.98 -5.23
C PRO A 118 -13.41 15.56 -5.18
N VAL A 119 -12.63 15.38 -6.25
CA VAL A 119 -11.28 15.94 -6.38
C VAL A 119 -11.27 17.47 -6.33
N SER A 120 -12.39 18.09 -6.62
CA SER A 120 -12.57 19.56 -6.50
C SER A 120 -12.45 20.10 -5.06
N LEU A 121 -12.46 19.26 -4.05
CA LEU A 121 -12.22 19.65 -2.65
C LEU A 121 -10.76 19.49 -2.22
N GLY A 122 -9.89 19.02 -3.08
CA GLY A 122 -8.48 18.70 -2.84
C GLY A 122 -8.14 17.30 -3.32
N GLN A 123 -6.89 17.07 -3.67
CA GLN A 123 -6.39 15.81 -4.21
C GLN A 123 -4.94 15.58 -3.79
N ILE A 124 -4.58 14.33 -3.56
CA ILE A 124 -3.18 13.90 -3.42
C ILE A 124 -2.76 13.30 -4.74
N VAL A 125 -1.89 14.00 -5.45
CA VAL A 125 -1.45 13.63 -6.80
C VAL A 125 -0.04 13.09 -6.76
N SER A 126 0.10 11.82 -7.16
CA SER A 126 1.41 11.20 -7.39
C SER A 126 2.15 11.88 -8.55
N GLN A 127 3.45 12.04 -8.41
CA GLN A 127 4.33 12.55 -9.47
C GLN A 127 4.89 11.43 -10.36
N GLY A 128 4.43 10.21 -10.15
CA GLY A 128 4.83 9.00 -10.86
C GLY A 128 5.56 8.03 -9.94
N PRO A 129 4.90 6.95 -9.51
CA PRO A 129 5.53 5.95 -8.67
C PRO A 129 6.65 5.24 -9.44
N GLN A 130 7.64 4.75 -8.72
CA GLN A 130 8.79 4.05 -9.27
C GLN A 130 9.07 2.76 -8.51
N LEU A 131 9.48 1.73 -9.23
CA LEU A 131 10.06 0.55 -8.64
C LEU A 131 11.48 0.87 -8.16
N GLY A 132 11.75 0.57 -6.88
CA GLY A 132 13.08 0.59 -6.31
C GLY A 132 13.74 -0.79 -6.39
N GLN A 133 14.39 -1.21 -5.31
CA GLN A 133 15.06 -2.50 -5.24
C GLN A 133 14.07 -3.66 -5.24
N ILE A 134 14.34 -4.69 -6.05
CA ILE A 134 13.58 -5.94 -6.09
C ILE A 134 14.50 -7.10 -5.73
N THR A 135 14.06 -7.90 -4.77
CA THR A 135 14.70 -9.15 -4.37
C THR A 135 13.64 -10.25 -4.28
N PRO A 136 13.99 -11.53 -4.20
CA PRO A 136 13.00 -12.60 -3.99
C PRO A 136 12.16 -12.44 -2.71
N ALA A 137 12.68 -11.70 -1.70
CA ALA A 137 12.01 -11.50 -0.42
C ALA A 137 11.42 -10.09 -0.22
N SER A 138 11.70 -9.13 -1.10
CA SER A 138 11.22 -7.76 -0.97
C SER A 138 11.09 -7.02 -2.29
N VAL A 139 10.10 -6.12 -2.36
CA VAL A 139 9.90 -5.15 -3.44
C VAL A 139 9.75 -3.76 -2.84
N GLU A 140 10.57 -2.83 -3.30
CA GLU A 140 10.49 -1.42 -2.92
C GLU A 140 9.70 -0.63 -3.95
N ILE A 141 8.83 0.26 -3.45
CA ILE A 141 8.03 1.20 -4.24
C ILE A 141 8.26 2.59 -3.69
N LEU A 142 8.61 3.53 -4.55
CA LEU A 142 8.86 4.92 -4.22
C LEU A 142 7.81 5.80 -4.90
N ASP A 143 7.31 6.82 -4.21
CA ASP A 143 6.41 7.82 -4.81
C ASP A 143 6.63 9.19 -4.15
N GLU A 144 6.47 10.24 -4.92
CA GLU A 144 6.37 11.61 -4.44
C GLU A 144 4.97 12.13 -4.74
N CYS A 145 4.30 12.68 -3.73
CA CYS A 145 2.93 13.15 -3.86
C CYS A 145 2.82 14.63 -3.49
N ARG A 146 1.91 15.32 -4.17
CA ARG A 146 1.54 16.71 -3.91
C ARG A 146 0.09 16.78 -3.46
N TRP A 147 -0.16 17.50 -2.38
CA TRP A 147 -1.49 17.76 -1.84
C TRP A 147 -1.91 19.15 -2.31
N ALA A 148 -2.76 19.18 -3.28
CA ALA A 148 -3.19 20.40 -3.92
C ALA A 148 -4.71 20.59 -3.83
N PRO A 149 -5.18 21.79 -3.48
CA PRO A 149 -6.55 22.20 -3.76
C PRO A 149 -6.72 22.37 -5.27
N PRO A 150 -7.95 22.36 -5.82
CA PRO A 150 -8.19 22.28 -7.26
C PRO A 150 -7.60 23.42 -8.08
N ASN A 151 -7.48 24.61 -7.52
CA ASN A 151 -7.00 25.82 -8.19
C ASN A 151 -6.04 26.61 -7.30
N GLY A 152 -5.20 25.92 -6.54
CA GLY A 152 -4.29 26.57 -5.61
C GLY A 152 -2.92 25.91 -5.57
N ASP A 153 -2.04 26.56 -4.83
CA ASP A 153 -0.70 26.07 -4.61
C ASP A 153 -0.70 24.80 -3.75
N VAL A 154 0.32 23.99 -3.95
CA VAL A 154 0.55 22.79 -3.13
C VAL A 154 0.71 23.20 -1.67
N VAL A 155 -0.10 22.64 -0.80
CA VAL A 155 -0.06 22.93 0.65
C VAL A 155 0.87 21.98 1.40
N LEU A 156 0.90 20.70 0.97
CA LEU A 156 1.74 19.63 1.52
C LEU A 156 2.36 18.85 0.38
N SER A 157 3.53 18.31 0.60
CA SER A 157 4.10 17.23 -0.20
C SER A 157 4.48 16.06 0.68
N ASP A 158 4.57 14.87 0.11
CA ASP A 158 5.12 13.73 0.80
C ASP A 158 5.98 12.87 -0.12
N ARG A 159 6.98 12.22 0.48
CA ARG A 159 7.75 11.14 -0.12
C ARG A 159 7.38 9.86 0.58
N ARG A 160 7.01 8.87 -0.20
CA ARG A 160 6.58 7.55 0.25
C ARG A 160 7.60 6.51 -0.18
N ARG A 161 8.05 5.74 0.78
CA ARG A 161 8.81 4.52 0.54
C ARG A 161 8.03 3.36 1.13
N PHE A 162 7.60 2.48 0.27
CA PHE A 162 6.94 1.24 0.68
C PHE A 162 7.85 0.06 0.40
N VAL A 163 7.91 -0.89 1.33
CA VAL A 163 8.64 -2.14 1.10
C VAL A 163 7.70 -3.31 1.39
N VAL A 164 7.29 -3.99 0.34
CA VAL A 164 6.55 -5.26 0.44
C VAL A 164 7.54 -6.37 0.76
N ARG A 165 7.31 -7.14 1.84
CA ARG A 165 8.22 -8.21 2.28
C ARG A 165 7.50 -9.53 2.53
N LEU A 166 8.22 -10.62 2.27
CA LEU A 166 7.88 -11.95 2.77
C LEU A 166 8.70 -12.20 4.05
N LEU A 167 8.02 -12.32 5.19
CA LEU A 167 8.68 -12.67 6.45
C LEU A 167 8.68 -14.17 6.68
N SER A 168 7.61 -14.85 6.22
CA SER A 168 7.50 -16.31 6.22
C SER A 168 6.46 -16.73 5.15
N PRO A 169 6.25 -18.03 4.91
CA PRO A 169 5.18 -18.49 4.02
C PRO A 169 3.77 -18.02 4.44
N THR A 170 3.57 -17.73 5.72
CA THR A 170 2.27 -17.33 6.29
C THR A 170 2.24 -15.87 6.76
N ILE A 171 3.30 -15.10 6.59
CA ILE A 171 3.39 -13.71 7.03
C ILE A 171 4.02 -12.84 5.95
N ARG A 172 3.29 -11.83 5.54
CA ARG A 172 3.73 -10.78 4.61
C ARG A 172 3.55 -9.43 5.27
N CYS A 173 4.36 -8.45 4.92
CA CYS A 173 4.15 -7.10 5.41
C CYS A 173 4.42 -6.05 4.34
N ILE A 174 3.88 -4.87 4.57
CA ILE A 174 4.18 -3.65 3.83
C ILE A 174 4.65 -2.62 4.85
N ASP A 175 5.94 -2.28 4.79
CA ASP A 175 6.50 -1.15 5.52
C ASP A 175 6.18 0.13 4.77
N ALA A 176 5.80 1.18 5.48
CA ALA A 176 5.53 2.50 4.94
C ALA A 176 6.35 3.52 5.71
N ASP A 177 7.35 4.10 5.06
CA ASP A 177 8.12 5.25 5.53
C ASP A 177 7.65 6.48 4.73
N ILE A 178 7.11 7.47 5.42
CA ILE A 178 6.54 8.66 4.79
C ILE A 178 7.20 9.91 5.37
N THR A 179 7.83 10.67 4.50
CA THR A 179 8.33 12.02 4.83
C THR A 179 7.25 13.02 4.42
N TRP A 180 6.59 13.64 5.40
CA TRP A 180 5.48 14.58 5.20
C TRP A 180 5.97 16.02 5.42
N LYS A 181 5.89 16.87 4.39
CA LYS A 181 6.45 18.22 4.37
C LYS A 181 5.38 19.29 4.18
N ALA A 182 5.35 20.27 5.05
CA ALA A 182 4.54 21.48 4.89
C ALA A 182 5.15 22.42 3.85
N GLU A 183 4.46 22.68 2.76
CA GLU A 183 4.89 23.70 1.77
C GLU A 183 4.45 25.11 2.18
N THR A 184 3.44 25.20 3.02
CA THR A 184 2.95 26.43 3.67
C THR A 184 2.59 26.13 5.13
N ASN A 185 2.14 27.12 5.88
CA ASN A 185 1.62 26.88 7.22
C ASN A 185 0.38 25.99 7.11
N ILE A 186 0.38 24.89 7.86
CA ILE A 186 -0.69 23.91 7.87
C ILE A 186 -1.51 24.04 9.13
N THR A 187 -2.82 23.95 8.97
CA THR A 187 -3.80 23.77 10.03
C THR A 187 -4.69 22.58 9.68
N ILE A 188 -4.86 21.66 10.63
CA ILE A 188 -5.74 20.51 10.52
C ILE A 188 -6.79 20.60 11.63
N GLU A 189 -8.05 20.78 11.24
CA GLU A 189 -9.18 20.75 12.15
C GLU A 189 -9.42 19.34 12.70
N PRO A 190 -10.04 19.19 13.89
CA PRO A 190 -10.39 17.88 14.43
C PRO A 190 -11.15 17.04 13.39
N THR A 191 -10.61 15.84 13.09
CA THR A 191 -11.16 14.96 12.07
C THR A 191 -10.89 13.50 12.35
N ASN A 192 -11.86 12.64 11.98
CA ASN A 192 -11.73 11.18 12.01
C ASN A 192 -11.12 10.60 10.73
N HIS A 193 -10.78 11.42 9.76
CA HIS A 193 -10.18 11.01 8.48
C HIS A 193 -8.74 11.52 8.41
N SER A 194 -7.84 10.87 9.16
CA SER A 194 -6.46 11.31 9.20
C SER A 194 -5.47 10.17 9.24
N LEU A 195 -4.52 10.34 8.40
CA LEU A 195 -3.25 9.72 8.17
C LEU A 195 -3.37 8.31 7.59
N PHE A 196 -2.77 7.33 8.23
CA PHE A 196 -2.67 5.99 7.68
C PHE A 196 -3.85 5.13 8.08
N ALA A 197 -4.45 4.41 7.14
CA ALA A 197 -5.66 3.64 7.41
C ALA A 197 -5.72 2.34 6.61
N VAL A 198 -6.46 1.38 7.18
CA VAL A 198 -6.79 0.11 6.54
C VAL A 198 -8.30 -0.14 6.61
N ARG A 199 -8.88 -0.57 5.48
CA ARG A 199 -10.25 -1.04 5.36
C ARG A 199 -10.25 -2.54 5.13
N ALA A 200 -10.49 -3.32 6.17
CA ALA A 200 -10.52 -4.79 6.14
C ALA A 200 -11.70 -5.35 5.34
N ALA A 201 -11.54 -6.56 4.82
CA ALA A 201 -12.60 -7.34 4.19
C ALA A 201 -13.67 -7.73 5.23
N PRO A 202 -14.97 -7.81 4.85
CA PRO A 202 -16.06 -8.04 5.80
C PRO A 202 -15.91 -9.32 6.62
N ASP A 203 -15.45 -10.40 6.02
CA ASP A 203 -15.35 -11.73 6.64
C ASP A 203 -14.34 -11.83 7.80
N VAL A 204 -13.39 -10.91 7.89
CA VAL A 204 -12.44 -10.86 9.03
C VAL A 204 -12.83 -9.82 10.09
N THR A 205 -13.96 -9.14 9.93
CA THR A 205 -14.42 -8.09 10.83
C THR A 205 -15.50 -8.58 11.81
N PRO A 206 -15.69 -7.94 12.98
CA PRO A 206 -16.77 -8.31 13.91
C PRO A 206 -18.15 -8.42 13.26
N LEU A 207 -18.51 -7.50 12.35
CA LEU A 207 -19.81 -7.57 11.65
C LEU A 207 -19.92 -8.78 10.72
N GLY A 208 -18.82 -9.33 10.24
CA GLY A 208 -18.77 -10.51 9.39
C GLY A 208 -18.47 -11.81 10.12
N GLY A 209 -18.43 -11.78 11.46
CA GLY A 209 -18.14 -12.96 12.30
C GLY A 209 -16.65 -13.15 12.64
N GLY A 210 -15.79 -12.19 12.24
CA GLY A 210 -14.39 -12.13 12.66
C GLY A 210 -14.21 -11.34 13.95
N HIS A 211 -13.00 -10.85 14.17
CA HIS A 211 -12.57 -10.21 15.41
C HIS A 211 -11.83 -8.90 15.14
N LEU A 212 -11.91 -7.98 16.08
CA LEU A 212 -11.06 -6.80 16.20
C LEU A 212 -10.39 -6.83 17.57
N ILE A 213 -9.07 -6.75 17.62
CA ILE A 213 -8.33 -6.61 18.89
C ILE A 213 -7.20 -5.60 18.73
N ASN A 214 -6.71 -5.08 19.86
CA ASN A 214 -5.52 -4.26 19.92
C ASN A 214 -4.39 -4.94 20.72
N ALA A 215 -3.23 -4.28 20.81
CA ALA A 215 -2.05 -4.80 21.51
C ALA A 215 -2.27 -5.04 23.00
N GLU A 216 -3.23 -4.39 23.60
CA GLU A 216 -3.58 -4.48 25.03
C GLU A 216 -4.66 -5.56 25.30
N GLY A 217 -5.11 -6.29 24.25
CA GLY A 217 -6.13 -7.32 24.36
C GLY A 217 -7.57 -6.81 24.44
N LEU A 218 -7.78 -5.50 24.22
CA LEU A 218 -9.14 -4.94 24.12
C LEU A 218 -9.81 -5.38 22.82
N SER A 219 -11.11 -5.69 22.87
CA SER A 219 -11.83 -6.33 21.77
C SER A 219 -13.04 -5.51 21.30
N GLY A 220 -13.21 -5.48 19.96
CA GLY A 220 -14.31 -4.77 19.30
C GLY A 220 -14.21 -3.26 19.38
N GLU A 221 -15.07 -2.57 18.61
CA GLU A 221 -15.11 -1.10 18.55
C GLU A 221 -15.33 -0.48 19.93
N LYS A 222 -16.23 -1.04 20.73
CA LYS A 222 -16.61 -0.48 22.03
C LYS A 222 -15.41 -0.31 22.98
N GLU A 223 -14.47 -1.22 22.95
CA GLU A 223 -13.32 -1.20 23.86
C GLU A 223 -12.09 -0.54 23.25
N THR A 224 -11.92 -0.61 21.92
CA THR A 224 -10.71 -0.14 21.24
C THR A 224 -10.81 1.29 20.72
N PHE A 225 -12.01 1.82 20.45
CA PHE A 225 -12.20 3.17 19.94
C PHE A 225 -11.66 4.25 20.89
N GLY A 226 -10.78 5.11 20.40
CA GLY A 226 -10.16 6.19 21.17
C GLY A 226 -9.10 5.74 22.17
N LYS A 227 -8.80 4.44 22.24
CA LYS A 227 -7.70 3.93 23.06
C LYS A 227 -6.39 4.03 22.31
N THR A 228 -5.34 4.37 23.04
CA THR A 228 -3.97 4.30 22.52
C THR A 228 -3.52 2.85 22.48
N SER A 229 -2.84 2.48 21.40
CA SER A 229 -2.30 1.14 21.23
C SER A 229 -1.14 1.17 20.25
N ARG A 230 -0.27 0.17 20.34
CA ARG A 230 0.86 -0.04 19.43
C ARG A 230 0.41 -0.60 18.08
N TRP A 231 -0.64 -1.40 18.08
CA TRP A 231 -1.26 -1.97 16.89
C TRP A 231 -2.72 -2.36 17.14
N CYS A 232 -3.47 -2.42 16.03
CA CYS A 232 -4.81 -3.04 15.98
C CYS A 232 -4.85 -4.03 14.82
N CYS A 233 -5.66 -5.09 14.95
CA CYS A 233 -5.84 -6.05 13.87
C CYS A 233 -7.28 -6.55 13.75
N TYR A 234 -7.61 -6.99 12.52
CA TYR A 234 -8.77 -7.83 12.22
C TYR A 234 -8.31 -9.21 11.84
N TRP A 235 -9.04 -10.24 12.25
CA TRP A 235 -8.80 -11.61 11.86
C TRP A 235 -10.08 -12.45 11.95
N GLY A 236 -10.12 -13.53 11.17
CA GLY A 236 -11.30 -14.41 11.16
C GLY A 236 -11.20 -15.48 10.10
N THR A 237 -12.22 -16.35 10.07
CA THR A 237 -12.35 -17.39 9.04
C THR A 237 -12.75 -16.75 7.72
N ARG A 238 -11.98 -17.03 6.66
CA ARG A 238 -12.25 -16.50 5.32
C ARG A 238 -13.53 -17.12 4.75
N ALA A 239 -14.32 -16.28 4.07
CA ALA A 239 -15.60 -16.68 3.51
C ALA A 239 -15.48 -17.92 2.62
N ARG A 240 -16.33 -18.93 2.89
CA ARG A 240 -16.40 -20.21 2.16
C ARG A 240 -15.15 -21.08 2.26
N THR A 241 -14.36 -20.91 3.31
CA THR A 241 -13.17 -21.72 3.60
C THR A 241 -13.10 -22.03 5.11
N ASP A 242 -12.16 -22.90 5.50
CA ASP A 242 -11.79 -23.11 6.90
C ASP A 242 -10.48 -22.37 7.26
N ILE A 243 -10.03 -21.48 6.37
CA ILE A 243 -8.77 -20.75 6.52
C ILE A 243 -9.00 -19.56 7.45
N VAL A 244 -8.17 -19.44 8.48
CA VAL A 244 -8.12 -18.27 9.36
C VAL A 244 -6.97 -17.36 8.92
N GLU A 245 -7.25 -16.09 8.73
CA GLU A 245 -6.29 -15.07 8.32
C GLU A 245 -6.64 -13.72 8.94
N GLY A 246 -5.67 -12.80 8.93
CA GLY A 246 -5.88 -11.47 9.44
C GLY A 246 -4.97 -10.41 8.84
N ILE A 247 -5.30 -9.17 9.19
CA ILE A 247 -4.57 -7.97 8.83
C ILE A 247 -4.38 -7.10 10.06
N ALA A 248 -3.12 -6.71 10.33
CA ALA A 248 -2.76 -5.81 11.41
C ALA A 248 -2.15 -4.53 10.85
N LEU A 249 -2.39 -3.43 11.55
CA LEU A 249 -1.71 -2.15 11.31
C LEU A 249 -0.91 -1.79 12.56
N PHE A 250 0.39 -1.54 12.40
CA PHE A 250 1.33 -1.14 13.43
C PHE A 250 1.63 0.35 13.31
N ASP A 251 1.65 1.04 14.46
CA ASP A 251 2.05 2.45 14.62
C ASP A 251 3.45 2.51 15.24
N HIS A 252 4.40 3.18 14.57
CA HIS A 252 5.79 3.18 15.04
C HIS A 252 5.96 4.07 16.27
N PRO A 253 6.75 3.66 17.29
CA PRO A 253 6.92 4.43 18.51
C PRO A 253 7.63 5.78 18.30
N GLN A 254 8.29 5.99 17.16
CA GLN A 254 8.90 7.27 16.77
C GLN A 254 7.92 8.21 16.03
N ASN A 255 6.70 7.78 15.74
CA ASN A 255 5.71 8.70 15.18
C ASN A 255 5.41 9.83 16.17
N PRO A 256 5.20 11.08 15.71
CA PRO A 256 5.09 12.24 16.59
C PRO A 256 3.96 12.15 17.64
N TRP A 257 2.96 11.31 17.39
CA TRP A 257 1.79 11.15 18.27
C TRP A 257 1.74 9.79 18.97
N ALA A 258 2.79 8.96 18.83
CA ALA A 258 2.82 7.64 19.46
C ALA A 258 2.94 7.73 20.99
N PRO A 259 2.19 6.90 21.76
CA PRO A 259 1.17 5.96 21.28
C PRO A 259 -0.11 6.69 20.84
N THR A 260 -0.46 6.50 19.57
CA THR A 260 -1.59 7.21 18.94
C THR A 260 -2.93 6.62 19.38
N PRO A 261 -3.97 7.44 19.63
CA PRO A 261 -5.33 6.93 19.81
C PRO A 261 -5.89 6.42 18.48
N TRP A 262 -6.67 5.33 18.55
CA TRP A 262 -7.17 4.62 17.36
C TRP A 262 -8.63 4.94 17.06
N PHE A 263 -8.90 5.17 15.79
CA PHE A 263 -10.23 5.11 15.22
C PHE A 263 -10.48 3.69 14.71
N THR A 264 -11.34 2.96 15.40
CA THR A 264 -11.68 1.56 15.10
C THR A 264 -13.16 1.39 14.85
N ARG A 265 -13.56 0.48 13.95
CA ARG A 265 -14.95 0.21 13.62
C ARG A 265 -15.19 -1.29 13.41
N ASP A 266 -16.26 -1.82 13.96
CA ASP A 266 -16.64 -3.23 13.78
C ASP A 266 -16.94 -3.61 12.32
N TYR A 267 -17.16 -2.62 11.45
CA TYR A 267 -17.30 -2.84 10.01
C TYR A 267 -15.95 -2.95 9.26
N GLY A 268 -14.79 -2.86 9.94
CA GLY A 268 -13.49 -3.16 9.35
C GLY A 268 -12.63 -1.95 9.03
N PHE A 269 -12.80 -0.79 9.66
CA PHE A 269 -11.91 0.35 9.49
C PHE A 269 -11.05 0.57 10.71
N ILE A 270 -9.72 0.64 10.52
CA ILE A 270 -8.74 1.00 11.56
C ILE A 270 -7.78 2.06 11.06
N SER A 271 -7.46 3.01 11.95
CA SER A 271 -6.50 4.07 11.73
C SER A 271 -5.94 4.58 13.07
N PRO A 272 -4.60 4.65 13.25
CA PRO A 272 -4.02 5.46 14.30
C PRO A 272 -4.20 6.93 13.89
N THR A 273 -5.23 7.59 14.45
CA THR A 273 -5.61 8.95 14.05
C THR A 273 -5.48 9.94 15.18
N PRO A 274 -4.41 10.77 15.19
CA PRO A 274 -4.22 11.76 16.26
C PRO A 274 -5.28 12.85 16.25
N PHE A 275 -5.81 13.21 15.07
CA PHE A 275 -6.65 14.40 14.91
C PHE A 275 -8.13 14.19 15.22
N ASN A 276 -8.58 12.96 15.46
CA ASN A 276 -9.96 12.70 15.88
C ASN A 276 -10.24 13.06 17.35
N PHE A 277 -9.19 13.06 18.18
CA PHE A 277 -9.33 13.15 19.63
C PHE A 277 -8.77 14.45 20.21
N ILE A 278 -8.37 15.40 19.34
CA ILE A 278 -7.94 16.74 19.74
C ILE A 278 -9.17 17.68 19.86
N LYS A 279 -9.07 18.68 20.72
CA LYS A 279 -10.13 19.70 20.92
C LYS A 279 -9.89 20.98 20.11
N GLN A 280 -8.65 21.23 19.72
CA GLN A 280 -8.23 22.41 18.98
C GLN A 280 -7.52 21.98 17.70
N PRO A 281 -7.54 22.81 16.65
CA PRO A 281 -6.79 22.53 15.45
C PRO A 281 -5.30 22.28 15.74
N TRP A 282 -4.72 21.32 15.03
CA TRP A 282 -3.29 21.08 15.04
C TRP A 282 -2.62 21.91 13.94
N SER A 283 -1.43 22.43 14.22
CA SER A 283 -0.71 23.29 13.28
C SER A 283 0.73 22.83 13.08
N MET A 284 1.22 23.05 11.85
CA MET A 284 2.61 22.80 11.47
C MET A 284 3.11 23.99 10.62
N PRO A 285 4.22 24.65 11.01
CA PRO A 285 4.80 25.74 10.23
C PRO A 285 5.26 25.28 8.85
N GLY A 286 5.17 26.17 7.87
CA GLY A 286 5.73 25.96 6.54
C GLY A 286 7.23 25.64 6.60
N GLY A 287 7.68 24.70 5.75
CA GLY A 287 9.04 24.18 5.75
C GLY A 287 9.29 23.03 6.74
N THR A 288 8.39 22.79 7.70
CA THR A 288 8.52 21.67 8.66
C THR A 288 8.34 20.33 7.96
N THR A 289 9.11 19.33 8.39
CA THR A 289 9.04 17.95 7.90
C THR A 289 8.79 17.01 9.06
N LEU A 290 7.89 16.04 8.87
CA LEU A 290 7.63 14.95 9.80
C LEU A 290 7.96 13.61 9.15
N GLN A 291 8.52 12.70 9.94
CA GLN A 291 8.69 11.30 9.54
C GLN A 291 7.57 10.49 10.18
N LEU A 292 6.90 9.69 9.34
CA LEU A 292 5.81 8.82 9.76
C LEU A 292 6.12 7.40 9.29
N ARG A 293 5.94 6.43 10.18
CA ARG A 293 6.23 5.03 9.91
C ARG A 293 5.07 4.16 10.31
N TYR A 294 4.71 3.25 9.41
CA TYR A 294 3.65 2.27 9.65
C TYR A 294 4.06 0.93 9.06
N ARG A 295 3.50 -0.14 9.60
CA ARG A 295 3.60 -1.48 9.00
C ARG A 295 2.22 -2.10 8.93
N VAL A 296 1.84 -2.61 7.77
CA VAL A 296 0.69 -3.50 7.60
C VAL A 296 1.19 -4.93 7.54
N VAL A 297 0.64 -5.82 8.37
CA VAL A 297 0.99 -7.25 8.41
C VAL A 297 -0.21 -8.05 7.95
N LEU A 298 -0.01 -8.92 6.97
CA LEU A 298 -0.97 -9.90 6.48
C LEU A 298 -0.52 -11.26 7.01
N PHE A 299 -1.37 -11.95 7.76
CA PHE A 299 -0.96 -13.13 8.48
C PHE A 299 -1.97 -14.27 8.40
N GLY A 300 -1.48 -15.50 8.41
CA GLY A 300 -2.26 -16.71 8.55
C GLY A 300 -2.42 -17.11 10.03
N GLY A 301 -3.57 -17.64 10.38
CA GLY A 301 -3.91 -18.04 11.74
C GLY A 301 -4.42 -16.90 12.62
N SER A 302 -4.36 -17.08 13.94
CA SER A 302 -4.70 -16.04 14.93
C SER A 302 -3.53 -15.08 15.15
N PRO A 303 -3.76 -13.91 15.78
CA PRO A 303 -2.70 -12.96 16.15
C PRO A 303 -1.59 -13.58 17.01
N GLU A 304 -1.94 -14.51 17.89
CA GLU A 304 -0.99 -15.23 18.74
C GLU A 304 -0.16 -16.22 17.93
N GLN A 305 -0.78 -16.97 17.01
CA GLN A 305 -0.08 -17.88 16.10
C GLN A 305 0.88 -17.13 15.17
N ALA A 306 0.48 -15.96 14.72
CA ALA A 306 1.33 -15.06 13.93
C ALA A 306 2.38 -14.31 14.75
N GLN A 307 2.34 -14.40 16.07
CA GLN A 307 3.26 -13.74 17.00
C GLN A 307 3.32 -12.20 16.77
N LEU A 308 2.16 -11.55 16.55
CA LEU A 308 2.11 -10.12 16.20
C LEU A 308 2.86 -9.23 17.20
N ALA A 309 2.81 -9.53 18.49
CA ALA A 309 3.51 -8.78 19.51
C ALA A 309 5.05 -8.82 19.30
N ALA A 310 5.60 -10.00 19.01
CA ALA A 310 7.03 -10.16 18.74
C ALA A 310 7.44 -9.47 17.44
N LEU A 311 6.62 -9.58 16.39
CA LEU A 311 6.83 -8.88 15.12
C LEU A 311 6.83 -7.36 15.29
N TYR A 312 5.97 -6.83 16.16
CA TYR A 312 5.97 -5.42 16.49
C TYR A 312 7.26 -5.00 17.21
N GLU A 313 7.66 -5.71 18.26
CA GLU A 313 8.86 -5.40 19.04
C GLU A 313 10.15 -5.46 18.20
N GLU A 314 10.22 -6.37 17.24
CA GLU A 314 11.32 -6.44 16.29
C GLU A 314 11.33 -5.22 15.35
N TRP A 315 10.18 -4.92 14.74
CA TRP A 315 10.06 -3.80 13.82
C TRP A 315 10.25 -2.44 14.49
N ALA A 316 9.76 -2.25 15.70
CA ALA A 316 9.85 -1.00 16.45
C ALA A 316 11.31 -0.61 16.80
N LYS A 317 12.24 -1.56 16.71
CA LYS A 317 13.69 -1.32 16.91
C LYS A 317 14.38 -0.85 15.63
N THR A 318 13.72 -0.93 14.48
CA THR A 318 14.32 -0.47 13.22
C THR A 318 14.38 1.05 13.22
N SER A 319 15.54 1.62 12.90
CA SER A 319 15.77 3.07 12.80
C SER A 319 15.38 3.63 11.44
#